data_a15b87d8f5777ed6694b4262bcc85abb
#
_entry.id   a15b87d8f5777ed6694b4262bcc85abb
#
_cell.length_a   1.000
_cell.length_b   1.000
_cell.length_c   1.000
_cell.angle_alpha   90.00
_cell.angle_beta   90.00
_cell.angle_gamma   90.00
#
_symmetry.space_group_name_H-M   'P 1'
#
loop_
_entity.id
_entity.type
_entity.pdbx_description
1 polymer ?
#
loop_
_entity_poly.entity_id
_entity_poly.type
_entity_poly.pdbx_seq_one_letter_code
_entity_poly.pdbx_strand_id
1 'polypeptide(L)'
;MKNDLLFPLKTTCAPILALGMMLAIVLPPSCANAEHEGQIQILLLGDSTTEGSVPRRLKPKGPHLEKVLELLLAAEGDLPPCHVINSSLSGEYIRRLIDSGRYDRKGAKLPGLDYIFIRYGLNDRARRKEFSVNFPKDFHELLARLRRDHPQALLIPMTVIPFADEEASKVINDLVLEVAKKEKLAVFDIYPRYAAELKKGPNMLNYRRYPLARIPKQYHDLVKPFVSGSGVEVMANELDPILGHLPGWYGDRHPNLAGYNVIADETAKYLAKLLREKKAKR
;
A
#
# COMPACT_ATOMS: atom_id res chain seq x y z
N MET A 1 65.71 42.62 59.42
CA MET A 1 66.42 43.59 58.53
C MET A 1 65.71 43.64 57.20
N LYS A 2 65.25 44.84 56.81
CA LYS A 2 64.89 45.35 55.52
C LYS A 2 63.56 44.74 54.92
N ASN A 3 62.45 45.45 54.93
CA ASN A 3 62.03 46.60 54.10
C ASN A 3 61.90 46.16 52.65
N ASP A 4 60.83 46.30 51.88
CA ASP A 4 60.02 47.49 51.65
C ASP A 4 58.74 47.16 50.85
N LEU A 5 57.70 47.87 51.20
CA LEU A 5 56.88 48.76 50.42
C LEU A 5 55.92 48.21 49.30
N LEU A 6 54.72 48.22 49.71
CA LEU A 6 53.46 48.41 49.00
C LEU A 6 53.48 49.44 47.85
N PHE A 7 52.73 49.16 46.81
CA PHE A 7 51.77 50.12 46.16
C PHE A 7 50.62 49.36 45.52
N PRO A 8 49.37 49.83 45.61
CA PRO A 8 48.21 49.14 45.05
C PRO A 8 47.91 49.72 43.65
N LEU A 9 47.83 48.88 42.64
CA LEU A 9 47.29 49.26 41.35
C LEU A 9 45.76 49.02 41.34
N LYS A 10 45.03 50.09 41.19
CA LYS A 10 43.59 50.10 40.85
C LYS A 10 43.41 49.63 39.45
N THR A 11 42.79 48.45 39.25
CA THR A 11 42.35 48.02 37.94
C THR A 11 40.84 48.25 37.80
N THR A 12 40.51 49.17 36.93
CA THR A 12 39.14 49.45 36.49
C THR A 12 38.66 48.34 35.58
N CYS A 13 37.62 47.57 36.02
CA CYS A 13 36.90 46.67 35.17
C CYS A 13 35.96 47.39 34.23
N ALA A 14 36.21 47.32 32.94
CA ALA A 14 35.21 47.65 31.92
C ALA A 14 34.34 46.43 31.61
N PRO A 15 33.02 46.55 31.46
CA PRO A 15 32.18 45.40 31.08
C PRO A 15 32.33 45.09 29.59
N ILE A 16 32.79 43.90 29.27
CA ILE A 16 32.77 43.33 27.91
C ILE A 16 31.33 42.91 27.64
N LEU A 17 30.64 43.66 26.79
CA LEU A 17 29.36 43.22 26.21
C LEU A 17 29.66 42.08 25.23
N ALA A 18 29.38 40.83 25.64
CA ALA A 18 29.41 39.68 24.73
C ALA A 18 28.16 39.72 23.85
N LEU A 19 28.33 40.21 22.61
CA LEU A 19 27.31 40.12 21.57
C LEU A 19 27.26 38.67 21.09
N GLY A 20 26.30 37.88 21.62
CA GLY A 20 26.05 36.53 21.20
C GLY A 20 25.45 36.49 19.80
N MET A 21 26.30 36.27 18.82
CA MET A 21 25.91 36.01 17.44
C MET A 21 25.31 34.59 17.36
N MET A 22 23.96 34.46 17.46
CA MET A 22 23.28 33.21 17.16
C MET A 22 23.51 32.84 15.69
N LEU A 23 24.46 31.96 15.46
CA LEU A 23 24.66 31.34 14.16
C LEU A 23 23.48 30.37 13.94
N ALA A 24 22.44 30.79 13.23
CA ALA A 24 21.40 29.91 12.73
C ALA A 24 22.03 28.93 11.74
N ILE A 25 22.30 27.72 12.18
CA ILE A 25 22.69 26.62 11.30
C ILE A 25 21.46 26.32 10.43
N VAL A 26 21.41 26.92 9.24
CA VAL A 26 20.50 26.50 8.18
C VAL A 26 21.03 25.16 7.69
N LEU A 27 20.45 24.05 8.20
CA LEU A 27 20.71 22.75 7.63
C LEU A 27 20.22 22.77 6.17
N PRO A 28 21.05 22.38 5.19
CA PRO A 28 20.59 22.27 3.82
C PRO A 28 19.42 21.28 3.76
N PRO A 29 18.41 21.52 2.89
CA PRO A 29 17.34 20.55 2.67
C PRO A 29 17.99 19.21 2.27
N SER A 30 17.56 18.15 2.95
CA SER A 30 18.07 16.79 2.72
C SER A 30 17.96 16.46 1.22
N CYS A 31 19.06 16.08 0.58
CA CYS A 31 19.12 15.71 -0.84
C CYS A 31 18.17 14.58 -1.25
N ALA A 32 17.54 13.89 -0.30
CA ALA A 32 16.53 12.86 -0.55
C ALA A 32 15.21 13.38 -1.16
N ASN A 33 14.94 14.68 -1.12
CA ASN A 33 13.72 15.28 -1.66
C ASN A 33 13.86 15.80 -3.10
N ALA A 34 15.07 15.89 -3.64
CA ALA A 34 15.31 16.50 -4.95
C ALA A 34 14.81 15.63 -6.13
N GLU A 35 14.77 14.30 -5.99
CA GLU A 35 14.32 13.41 -7.07
C GLU A 35 12.80 13.40 -7.27
N HIS A 36 12.04 13.93 -6.31
CA HIS A 36 10.56 13.89 -6.32
C HIS A 36 9.91 15.28 -6.27
N GLU A 37 10.69 16.34 -6.47
CA GLU A 37 10.18 17.69 -6.41
C GLU A 37 9.12 17.90 -7.51
N GLY A 38 7.91 18.29 -7.11
CA GLY A 38 6.77 18.48 -8.00
C GLY A 38 5.96 17.24 -8.35
N GLN A 39 6.33 16.04 -7.84
CA GLN A 39 5.56 14.82 -8.02
C GLN A 39 4.71 14.49 -6.77
N ILE A 40 3.51 13.97 -6.99
CA ILE A 40 2.68 13.42 -5.94
C ILE A 40 3.19 12.02 -5.58
N GLN A 41 3.55 11.81 -4.31
CA GLN A 41 4.07 10.53 -3.80
C GLN A 41 2.94 9.69 -3.19
N ILE A 42 2.73 8.50 -3.72
CA ILE A 42 1.64 7.60 -3.34
C ILE A 42 2.21 6.28 -2.86
N LEU A 43 1.83 5.85 -1.66
CA LEU A 43 2.20 4.55 -1.12
C LEU A 43 0.99 3.60 -1.15
N LEU A 44 1.22 2.39 -1.64
CA LEU A 44 0.28 1.26 -1.53
C LEU A 44 0.79 0.30 -0.46
N LEU A 45 0.00 0.07 0.59
CA LEU A 45 0.22 -0.92 1.64
C LEU A 45 -0.88 -1.97 1.59
N GLY A 46 -0.52 -3.25 1.58
CA GLY A 46 -1.49 -4.32 1.53
C GLY A 46 -0.87 -5.71 1.37
N ASP A 47 -1.70 -6.65 1.01
CA ASP A 47 -1.34 -8.04 0.80
C ASP A 47 -1.12 -8.39 -0.69
N SER A 48 -1.21 -9.69 -1.04
CA SER A 48 -1.05 -10.19 -2.41
C SER A 48 -1.97 -9.53 -3.43
N THR A 49 -3.16 -9.11 -3.01
CA THR A 49 -4.14 -8.47 -3.88
C THR A 49 -3.79 -7.02 -4.20
N THR A 50 -2.94 -6.38 -3.40
CA THR A 50 -2.38 -5.04 -3.64
C THR A 50 -0.99 -5.13 -4.28
N GLU A 51 -0.18 -6.10 -3.87
CA GLU A 51 1.15 -6.34 -4.46
C GLU A 51 1.09 -6.63 -5.96
N GLY A 52 0.03 -7.29 -6.44
CA GLY A 52 0.01 -7.84 -7.79
C GLY A 52 0.89 -9.08 -7.92
N SER A 53 0.92 -9.93 -6.91
CA SER A 53 1.83 -11.08 -6.81
C SER A 53 1.74 -12.05 -7.98
N VAL A 54 0.52 -12.28 -8.49
CA VAL A 54 0.30 -13.19 -9.62
C VAL A 54 0.86 -12.61 -10.94
N PRO A 55 0.51 -11.38 -11.36
CA PRO A 55 1.14 -10.76 -12.53
C PRO A 55 2.66 -10.65 -12.43
N ARG A 56 3.20 -10.29 -11.26
CA ARG A 56 4.65 -10.19 -11.05
C ARG A 56 5.36 -11.51 -11.30
N ARG A 57 4.75 -12.62 -10.92
CA ARG A 57 5.33 -13.95 -11.08
C ARG A 57 5.17 -14.49 -12.51
N LEU A 58 3.99 -14.37 -13.10
CA LEU A 58 3.68 -14.96 -14.41
C LEU A 58 4.03 -14.05 -15.58
N LYS A 59 4.08 -12.74 -15.38
CA LYS A 59 4.44 -11.73 -16.39
C LYS A 59 5.38 -10.67 -15.80
N PRO A 60 6.61 -11.05 -15.43
CA PRO A 60 7.53 -10.17 -14.68
C PRO A 60 7.96 -8.91 -15.46
N LYS A 61 7.84 -8.93 -16.80
CA LYS A 61 8.17 -7.78 -17.67
C LYS A 61 6.96 -6.88 -17.96
N GLY A 62 5.76 -7.27 -17.54
CA GLY A 62 4.55 -6.47 -17.77
C GLY A 62 4.51 -5.25 -16.88
N PRO A 63 3.68 -4.23 -17.19
CA PRO A 63 3.41 -3.17 -16.23
C PRO A 63 2.67 -3.77 -15.03
N HIS A 64 3.16 -3.49 -13.84
CA HIS A 64 2.51 -3.88 -12.59
C HIS A 64 1.57 -2.77 -12.10
N LEU A 65 0.79 -3.05 -11.04
CA LEU A 65 -0.28 -2.18 -10.56
C LEU A 65 0.16 -0.73 -10.39
N GLU A 66 1.31 -0.49 -9.76
CA GLU A 66 1.86 0.85 -9.55
C GLU A 66 2.11 1.59 -10.86
N LYS A 67 2.70 0.89 -11.85
CA LYS A 67 2.96 1.49 -13.17
C LYS A 67 1.70 1.75 -13.96
N VAL A 68 0.71 0.86 -13.86
CA VAL A 68 -0.60 1.07 -14.49
C VAL A 68 -1.29 2.29 -13.90
N LEU A 69 -1.25 2.47 -12.57
CA LEU A 69 -1.78 3.65 -11.90
C LEU A 69 -1.11 4.95 -12.37
N GLU A 70 0.23 4.98 -12.44
CA GLU A 70 0.97 6.14 -12.96
C GLU A 70 0.54 6.49 -14.39
N LEU A 71 0.39 5.48 -15.25
CA LEU A 71 -0.03 5.70 -16.65
C LEU A 71 -1.46 6.22 -16.75
N LEU A 72 -2.40 5.68 -15.94
CA LEU A 72 -3.79 6.15 -15.92
C LEU A 72 -3.88 7.59 -15.41
N LEU A 73 -3.15 7.94 -14.34
CA LEU A 73 -3.12 9.30 -13.81
C LEU A 73 -2.49 10.29 -14.78
N ALA A 74 -1.42 9.88 -15.48
CA ALA A 74 -0.81 10.70 -16.51
C ALA A 74 -1.74 10.94 -17.71
N ALA A 75 -2.57 9.96 -18.05
CA ALA A 75 -3.53 10.06 -19.15
C ALA A 75 -4.68 11.08 -18.88
N GLU A 76 -4.93 11.45 -17.63
CA GLU A 76 -5.90 12.50 -17.27
C GLU A 76 -5.49 13.89 -17.79
N GLY A 77 -4.19 14.15 -17.98
CA GLY A 77 -3.64 15.33 -18.63
C GLY A 77 -3.67 16.64 -17.81
N ASP A 78 -4.55 16.73 -16.81
CA ASP A 78 -4.74 17.91 -15.94
C ASP A 78 -4.16 17.75 -14.53
N LEU A 79 -3.62 16.56 -14.23
CA LEU A 79 -3.06 16.22 -12.93
C LEU A 79 -1.55 16.42 -12.87
N PRO A 80 -0.99 16.69 -11.67
CA PRO A 80 0.45 16.69 -11.50
C PRO A 80 1.04 15.30 -11.72
N PRO A 81 2.31 15.18 -12.07
CA PRO A 81 2.99 13.89 -12.14
C PRO A 81 2.84 13.12 -10.84
N CYS A 82 2.58 11.81 -10.92
CA CYS A 82 2.41 10.94 -9.78
C CYS A 82 3.45 9.81 -9.80
N HIS A 83 4.00 9.50 -8.64
CA HIS A 83 4.87 8.35 -8.42
C HIS A 83 4.23 7.39 -7.41
N VAL A 84 4.12 6.12 -7.78
CA VAL A 84 3.42 5.10 -6.98
C VAL A 84 4.41 4.06 -6.46
N ILE A 85 4.58 4.03 -5.15
CA ILE A 85 5.41 3.07 -4.44
C ILE A 85 4.51 1.92 -3.95
N ASN A 86 4.75 0.71 -4.41
CA ASN A 86 4.03 -0.47 -3.94
C ASN A 86 4.87 -1.24 -2.92
N SER A 87 4.58 -1.04 -1.63
CA SER A 87 5.21 -1.75 -0.52
C SER A 87 4.36 -2.91 0.02
N SER A 88 3.39 -3.39 -0.75
CA SER A 88 2.58 -4.54 -0.38
C SER A 88 3.36 -5.85 -0.47
N LEU A 89 2.92 -6.89 0.25
CA LEU A 89 3.59 -8.19 0.27
C LEU A 89 2.59 -9.34 0.35
N SER A 90 2.78 -10.34 -0.49
CA SER A 90 1.95 -11.55 -0.50
C SER A 90 1.94 -12.25 0.86
N GLY A 91 0.74 -12.59 1.32
CA GLY A 91 0.55 -13.23 2.61
C GLY A 91 0.74 -12.33 3.83
N GLU A 92 0.92 -11.02 3.63
CA GLU A 92 1.06 -10.08 4.75
C GLU A 92 -0.29 -9.77 5.41
N TYR A 93 -0.25 -9.56 6.71
CA TYR A 93 -1.31 -9.02 7.55
C TYR A 93 -0.71 -7.98 8.50
N ILE A 94 -1.51 -7.10 9.05
CA ILE A 94 -1.03 -5.90 9.77
C ILE A 94 -0.05 -6.26 10.88
N ARG A 95 -0.39 -7.24 11.72
CA ARG A 95 0.48 -7.62 12.84
C ARG A 95 1.85 -8.10 12.35
N ARG A 96 1.89 -8.90 11.26
CA ARG A 96 3.16 -9.33 10.66
C ARG A 96 3.97 -8.15 10.10
N LEU A 97 3.32 -7.20 9.41
CA LEU A 97 3.99 -5.99 8.91
C LEU A 97 4.74 -5.27 10.03
N ILE A 98 4.08 -5.12 11.20
CA ILE A 98 4.63 -4.42 12.37
C ILE A 98 5.71 -5.26 13.05
N ASP A 99 5.40 -6.50 13.45
CA ASP A 99 6.27 -7.33 14.30
C ASP A 99 7.55 -7.78 13.59
N SER A 100 7.52 -7.94 12.27
CA SER A 100 8.71 -8.28 11.48
C SER A 100 9.67 -7.09 11.28
N GLY A 101 9.34 -5.90 11.74
CA GLY A 101 10.06 -4.66 11.46
C GLY A 101 10.02 -4.24 9.97
N ARG A 102 9.15 -4.87 9.17
CA ARG A 102 9.03 -4.51 7.76
C ARG A 102 8.41 -3.13 7.58
N TYR A 103 7.47 -2.75 8.45
CA TYR A 103 6.93 -1.40 8.50
C TYR A 103 8.06 -0.35 8.58
N ASP A 104 9.00 -0.54 9.53
CA ASP A 104 10.10 0.41 9.74
C ASP A 104 11.05 0.50 8.54
N ARG A 105 11.23 -0.61 7.81
CA ARG A 105 12.12 -0.66 6.64
C ARG A 105 11.48 -0.18 5.34
N LYS A 106 10.17 -0.40 5.16
CA LYS A 106 9.47 -0.24 3.87
C LYS A 106 8.29 0.73 3.90
N GLY A 107 7.91 1.20 5.07
CA GLY A 107 6.83 2.16 5.26
C GLY A 107 7.33 3.45 5.90
N ALA A 108 7.87 3.38 7.13
CA ALA A 108 8.19 4.54 7.95
C ALA A 108 9.24 5.50 7.36
N LYS A 109 10.18 4.99 6.57
CA LYS A 109 11.33 5.78 6.07
C LYS A 109 11.15 6.35 4.66
N LEU A 110 9.97 6.21 4.06
CA LEU A 110 9.70 6.77 2.75
C LEU A 110 9.51 8.29 2.86
N PRO A 111 10.27 9.11 2.12
CA PRO A 111 10.17 10.55 2.23
C PRO A 111 8.97 11.11 1.45
N GLY A 112 8.38 12.19 1.95
CA GLY A 112 7.49 13.06 1.19
C GLY A 112 6.19 12.45 0.69
N LEU A 113 5.62 11.45 1.39
CA LEU A 113 4.36 10.83 0.98
C LEU A 113 3.18 11.82 1.07
N ASP A 114 2.37 11.89 0.01
CA ASP A 114 1.14 12.67 -0.04
C ASP A 114 -0.10 11.81 0.26
N TYR A 115 -0.12 10.55 -0.20
CA TYR A 115 -1.25 9.63 -0.06
C TYR A 115 -0.77 8.23 0.30
N ILE A 116 -1.46 7.59 1.24
CA ILE A 116 -1.18 6.21 1.66
C ILE A 116 -2.46 5.41 1.58
N PHE A 117 -2.55 4.50 0.61
CA PHE A 117 -3.66 3.56 0.48
C PHE A 117 -3.36 2.30 1.30
N ILE A 118 -4.31 1.87 2.12
CA ILE A 118 -4.13 0.79 3.10
C ILE A 118 -5.21 -0.25 2.89
N ARG A 119 -4.85 -1.44 2.37
CA ARG A 119 -5.78 -2.54 2.10
C ARG A 119 -5.31 -3.85 2.75
N TYR A 120 -5.77 -4.09 3.95
CA TYR A 120 -5.55 -5.31 4.74
C TYR A 120 -6.88 -5.90 5.19
N GLY A 121 -6.84 -7.14 5.69
CA GLY A 121 -7.99 -7.84 6.25
C GLY A 121 -8.11 -9.29 5.80
N LEU A 122 -7.77 -9.60 4.54
CA LEU A 122 -7.90 -10.97 4.01
C LEU A 122 -7.02 -11.98 4.75
N ASN A 123 -5.72 -11.68 4.88
CA ASN A 123 -4.79 -12.52 5.63
C ASN A 123 -4.94 -12.35 7.13
N ASP A 124 -5.36 -11.17 7.60
CA ASP A 124 -5.65 -10.93 9.01
C ASP A 124 -6.77 -11.86 9.47
N ARG A 125 -7.87 -11.95 8.72
CA ARG A 125 -8.97 -12.88 9.03
C ARG A 125 -8.51 -14.33 9.11
N ALA A 126 -7.63 -14.76 8.22
CA ALA A 126 -7.14 -16.14 8.17
C ALA A 126 -6.13 -16.47 9.28
N ARG A 127 -5.42 -15.48 9.85
CA ARG A 127 -4.24 -15.70 10.70
C ARG A 127 -4.29 -15.04 12.06
N ARG A 128 -5.09 -13.98 12.21
CA ARG A 128 -5.20 -13.25 13.47
C ARG A 128 -6.22 -13.94 14.39
N LYS A 129 -5.78 -14.46 15.51
CA LYS A 129 -6.68 -14.99 16.54
C LYS A 129 -7.66 -13.89 16.96
N GLU A 130 -8.90 -14.27 17.28
CA GLU A 130 -9.95 -13.33 17.66
C GLU A 130 -10.03 -12.14 16.70
N PHE A 131 -10.14 -12.42 15.41
CA PHE A 131 -10.03 -11.46 14.33
C PHE A 131 -10.85 -10.18 14.58
N SER A 132 -12.13 -10.31 14.91
CA SER A 132 -13.03 -9.16 15.10
C SER A 132 -12.62 -8.23 16.25
N VAL A 133 -11.82 -8.72 17.19
CA VAL A 133 -11.31 -7.95 18.34
C VAL A 133 -9.93 -7.37 18.04
N ASN A 134 -9.06 -8.17 17.45
CA ASN A 134 -7.65 -7.83 17.32
C ASN A 134 -7.30 -7.11 16.01
N PHE A 135 -8.01 -7.36 14.91
CA PHE A 135 -7.78 -6.64 13.65
C PHE A 135 -8.02 -5.12 13.79
N PRO A 136 -9.12 -4.65 14.40
CA PRO A 136 -9.29 -3.22 14.64
C PRO A 136 -8.16 -2.59 15.47
N LYS A 137 -7.67 -3.28 16.51
CA LYS A 137 -6.54 -2.80 17.34
C LYS A 137 -5.26 -2.67 16.53
N ASP A 138 -4.95 -3.71 15.76
CA ASP A 138 -3.77 -3.73 14.89
C ASP A 138 -3.87 -2.62 13.83
N PHE A 139 -5.08 -2.36 13.31
CA PHE A 139 -5.28 -1.30 12.32
C PHE A 139 -5.14 0.10 12.92
N HIS A 140 -5.69 0.33 14.11
CA HIS A 140 -5.46 1.58 14.86
C HIS A 140 -3.96 1.83 15.13
N GLU A 141 -3.21 0.78 15.52
CA GLU A 141 -1.77 0.88 15.72
C GLU A 141 -1.04 1.25 14.42
N LEU A 142 -1.39 0.62 13.29
CA LEU A 142 -0.80 0.95 11.99
C LEU A 142 -1.08 2.40 11.61
N LEU A 143 -2.33 2.87 11.76
CA LEU A 143 -2.70 4.25 11.46
C LEU A 143 -1.96 5.25 12.34
N ALA A 144 -1.79 4.95 13.65
CA ALA A 144 -1.03 5.79 14.57
C ALA A 144 0.45 5.90 14.17
N ARG A 145 1.07 4.78 13.75
CA ARG A 145 2.44 4.77 13.24
C ARG A 145 2.57 5.59 11.96
N LEU A 146 1.67 5.40 11.00
CA LEU A 146 1.67 6.14 9.74
C LEU A 146 1.51 7.66 9.95
N ARG A 147 0.62 8.09 10.85
CA ARG A 147 0.48 9.52 11.18
C ARG A 147 1.72 10.12 11.82
N ARG A 148 2.39 9.36 12.69
CA ARG A 148 3.63 9.80 13.33
C ARG A 148 4.75 9.97 12.30
N ASP A 149 4.89 9.00 11.39
CA ASP A 149 6.02 8.94 10.47
C ASP A 149 5.76 9.75 9.18
N HIS A 150 4.49 9.96 8.81
CA HIS A 150 4.05 10.71 7.62
C HIS A 150 2.94 11.70 7.97
N PRO A 151 3.20 12.72 8.79
CA PRO A 151 2.16 13.62 9.32
C PRO A 151 1.43 14.43 8.24
N GLN A 152 2.01 14.58 7.05
CA GLN A 152 1.41 15.33 5.93
C GLN A 152 0.62 14.42 4.97
N ALA A 153 0.78 13.10 5.07
CA ALA A 153 0.12 12.17 4.17
C ALA A 153 -1.36 12.00 4.50
N LEU A 154 -2.19 11.96 3.48
CA LEU A 154 -3.59 11.54 3.62
C LEU A 154 -3.65 10.00 3.69
N LEU A 155 -4.10 9.47 4.82
CA LEU A 155 -4.31 8.04 5.01
C LEU A 155 -5.68 7.65 4.45
N ILE A 156 -5.71 6.62 3.60
CA ILE A 156 -6.89 6.16 2.88
C ILE A 156 -7.07 4.65 3.13
N PRO A 157 -7.80 4.26 4.19
CA PRO A 157 -8.24 2.88 4.33
C PRO A 157 -9.07 2.45 3.13
N MET A 158 -8.89 1.20 2.68
CA MET A 158 -9.63 0.63 1.56
C MET A 158 -10.41 -0.59 2.02
N THR A 159 -11.60 -0.80 1.45
CA THR A 159 -12.29 -2.08 1.56
C THR A 159 -11.52 -3.16 0.78
N VAL A 160 -11.66 -4.43 1.20
CA VAL A 160 -11.14 -5.56 0.42
C VAL A 160 -12.10 -5.87 -0.74
N ILE A 161 -11.55 -6.45 -1.80
CA ILE A 161 -12.33 -6.97 -2.93
C ILE A 161 -13.05 -8.27 -2.54
N PRO A 162 -14.09 -8.71 -3.28
CA PRO A 162 -14.67 -10.04 -3.13
C PRO A 162 -13.59 -11.11 -3.33
N PHE A 163 -13.19 -11.81 -2.27
CA PHE A 163 -12.07 -12.75 -2.32
C PHE A 163 -12.44 -14.19 -1.94
N ALA A 164 -13.21 -14.39 -0.89
CA ALA A 164 -13.69 -15.71 -0.48
C ALA A 164 -15.19 -15.81 -0.77
N ASP A 165 -16.00 -15.76 0.26
CA ASP A 165 -17.43 -15.57 0.16
C ASP A 165 -17.81 -14.11 0.45
N GLU A 166 -19.07 -13.77 0.18
CA GLU A 166 -19.57 -12.41 0.36
C GLU A 166 -19.56 -12.02 1.85
N GLU A 167 -20.00 -12.94 2.73
CA GLU A 167 -20.04 -12.70 4.17
C GLU A 167 -18.64 -12.47 4.75
N ALA A 168 -17.65 -13.24 4.30
CA ALA A 168 -16.26 -13.05 4.71
C ALA A 168 -15.73 -11.64 4.37
N SER A 169 -16.00 -11.19 3.15
CA SER A 169 -15.58 -9.88 2.70
C SER A 169 -16.33 -8.77 3.43
N LYS A 170 -17.64 -8.97 3.68
CA LYS A 170 -18.48 -8.04 4.44
C LYS A 170 -17.95 -7.81 5.86
N VAL A 171 -17.68 -8.90 6.60
CA VAL A 171 -17.14 -8.79 7.97
C VAL A 171 -15.84 -7.99 8.01
N ILE A 172 -14.94 -8.20 7.06
CA ILE A 172 -13.68 -7.42 6.98
C ILE A 172 -14.00 -5.95 6.70
N ASN A 173 -14.84 -5.68 5.71
CA ASN A 173 -15.15 -4.32 5.28
C ASN A 173 -15.89 -3.52 6.36
N ASP A 174 -16.82 -4.16 7.10
CA ASP A 174 -17.50 -3.53 8.24
C ASP A 174 -16.49 -3.07 9.31
N LEU A 175 -15.48 -3.90 9.63
CA LEU A 175 -14.43 -3.55 10.59
C LEU A 175 -13.52 -2.41 10.05
N VAL A 176 -13.19 -2.43 8.77
CA VAL A 176 -12.42 -1.32 8.14
C VAL A 176 -13.20 -0.01 8.23
N LEU A 177 -14.50 -0.04 7.93
CA LEU A 177 -15.38 1.13 8.02
C LEU A 177 -15.51 1.64 9.47
N GLU A 178 -15.62 0.73 10.43
CA GLU A 178 -15.69 1.06 11.86
C GLU A 178 -14.40 1.77 12.33
N VAL A 179 -13.23 1.21 12.00
CA VAL A 179 -11.94 1.81 12.34
C VAL A 179 -11.80 3.18 11.68
N ALA A 180 -12.08 3.28 10.39
CA ALA A 180 -11.97 4.54 9.67
C ALA A 180 -12.89 5.62 10.25
N LYS A 181 -14.12 5.26 10.63
CA LYS A 181 -15.06 6.17 11.29
C LYS A 181 -14.51 6.69 12.63
N LYS A 182 -13.95 5.81 13.47
CA LYS A 182 -13.32 6.19 14.75
C LYS A 182 -12.13 7.11 14.53
N GLU A 183 -11.35 6.86 13.49
CA GLU A 183 -10.16 7.63 13.12
C GLU A 183 -10.49 8.88 12.27
N LYS A 184 -11.77 9.14 11.97
CA LYS A 184 -12.25 10.25 11.11
C LYS A 184 -11.57 10.28 9.74
N LEU A 185 -11.37 9.11 9.16
CA LEU A 185 -10.79 8.93 7.82
C LEU A 185 -11.88 8.61 6.80
N ALA A 186 -11.72 9.15 5.59
CA ALA A 186 -12.49 8.73 4.44
C ALA A 186 -12.02 7.33 4.00
N VAL A 187 -12.94 6.47 3.59
CA VAL A 187 -12.65 5.14 3.07
C VAL A 187 -12.80 5.14 1.56
N PHE A 188 -11.83 4.55 0.88
CA PHE A 188 -11.99 4.18 -0.52
C PHE A 188 -12.65 2.81 -0.62
N ASP A 189 -13.96 2.81 -0.92
CA ASP A 189 -14.74 1.58 -1.06
C ASP A 189 -14.66 1.04 -2.49
N ILE A 190 -13.70 0.13 -2.72
CA ILE A 190 -13.51 -0.53 -4.02
C ILE A 190 -14.45 -1.75 -4.20
N TYR A 191 -15.04 -2.28 -3.13
CA TYR A 191 -15.81 -3.51 -3.18
C TYR A 191 -16.96 -3.47 -4.18
N PRO A 192 -17.83 -2.43 -4.20
CA PRO A 192 -18.99 -2.41 -5.11
C PRO A 192 -18.59 -2.44 -6.59
N ARG A 193 -17.55 -1.70 -6.94
CA ARG A 193 -17.04 -1.66 -8.33
C ARG A 193 -16.51 -3.01 -8.77
N TYR A 194 -15.71 -3.67 -7.95
CA TYR A 194 -15.15 -4.98 -8.27
C TYR A 194 -16.26 -6.05 -8.31
N ALA A 195 -17.18 -6.04 -7.35
CA ALA A 195 -18.32 -6.96 -7.32
C ALA A 195 -19.24 -6.81 -8.53
N ALA A 196 -19.48 -5.58 -9.01
CA ALA A 196 -20.28 -5.32 -10.21
C ALA A 196 -19.61 -5.92 -11.46
N GLU A 197 -18.29 -5.85 -11.59
CA GLU A 197 -17.58 -6.47 -12.71
C GLU A 197 -17.61 -8.01 -12.64
N LEU A 198 -17.50 -8.59 -11.44
CA LEU A 198 -17.63 -10.04 -11.26
C LEU A 198 -19.01 -10.58 -11.70
N LYS A 199 -20.07 -9.78 -11.60
CA LYS A 199 -21.42 -10.18 -12.08
C LYS A 199 -21.51 -10.29 -13.58
N LYS A 200 -20.66 -9.58 -14.35
CA LYS A 200 -20.63 -9.66 -15.82
C LYS A 200 -20.04 -10.98 -16.32
N GLY A 201 -19.19 -11.61 -15.50
CA GLY A 201 -18.61 -12.91 -15.76
C GLY A 201 -17.80 -13.36 -14.56
N PRO A 202 -18.36 -14.22 -13.68
CA PRO A 202 -17.85 -14.41 -12.31
C PRO A 202 -16.39 -14.86 -12.23
N ASN A 203 -15.87 -15.43 -13.31
CA ASN A 203 -14.50 -15.95 -13.32
C ASN A 203 -13.54 -15.12 -14.16
N MET A 204 -14.00 -14.04 -14.77
CA MET A 204 -13.18 -13.20 -15.67
C MET A 204 -12.10 -12.42 -14.97
N LEU A 205 -12.30 -12.06 -13.70
CA LEU A 205 -11.37 -11.24 -12.92
C LEU A 205 -10.37 -12.04 -12.10
N ASN A 206 -10.49 -13.36 -12.02
CA ASN A 206 -9.63 -14.20 -11.22
C ASN A 206 -8.71 -15.05 -12.08
N TYR A 207 -7.48 -15.29 -11.60
CA TYR A 207 -6.61 -16.27 -12.23
C TYR A 207 -6.98 -17.69 -11.75
N ARG A 208 -6.43 -18.72 -12.42
CA ARG A 208 -6.63 -20.11 -12.03
C ARG A 208 -5.35 -20.67 -11.45
N ARG A 209 -5.48 -21.32 -10.29
CA ARG A 209 -4.42 -22.14 -9.71
C ARG A 209 -5.02 -23.46 -9.27
N TYR A 210 -4.57 -24.54 -9.91
CA TYR A 210 -5.15 -25.85 -9.70
C TYR A 210 -4.05 -26.92 -9.59
N PRO A 211 -4.15 -27.89 -8.65
CA PRO A 211 -3.15 -28.94 -8.52
C PRO A 211 -3.08 -29.80 -9.77
N LEU A 212 -1.89 -29.95 -10.40
CA LEU A 212 -1.70 -30.78 -11.59
C LEU A 212 -2.17 -32.23 -11.37
N ALA A 213 -1.93 -32.78 -10.17
CA ALA A 213 -2.34 -34.14 -9.82
C ALA A 213 -3.87 -34.37 -9.84
N ARG A 214 -4.66 -33.31 -9.84
CA ARG A 214 -6.14 -33.39 -9.93
C ARG A 214 -6.66 -33.20 -11.34
N ILE A 215 -5.78 -32.89 -12.30
CA ILE A 215 -6.16 -32.77 -13.71
C ILE A 215 -6.15 -34.17 -14.33
N PRO A 216 -7.23 -34.58 -15.03
CA PRO A 216 -7.26 -35.85 -15.73
C PRO A 216 -6.10 -35.94 -16.73
N LYS A 217 -5.45 -37.12 -16.82
CA LYS A 217 -4.24 -37.34 -17.65
C LYS A 217 -4.41 -36.94 -19.10
N GLN A 218 -5.60 -37.11 -19.64
CA GLN A 218 -5.94 -36.71 -21.01
C GLN A 218 -5.75 -35.22 -21.33
N TYR A 219 -5.73 -34.37 -20.32
CA TYR A 219 -5.52 -32.91 -20.43
C TYR A 219 -4.09 -32.47 -20.09
N HIS A 220 -3.18 -33.40 -19.75
CA HIS A 220 -1.83 -33.02 -19.32
C HIS A 220 -1.04 -32.28 -20.40
N ASP A 221 -1.16 -32.69 -21.66
CA ASP A 221 -0.49 -32.01 -22.79
C ASP A 221 -1.07 -30.60 -23.00
N LEU A 222 -2.38 -30.44 -22.83
CA LEU A 222 -3.06 -29.16 -22.96
C LEU A 222 -2.58 -28.15 -21.88
N VAL A 223 -2.42 -28.62 -20.65
CA VAL A 223 -2.04 -27.75 -19.53
C VAL A 223 -0.53 -27.56 -19.38
N LYS A 224 0.29 -28.31 -20.11
CA LYS A 224 1.75 -28.29 -20.04
C LYS A 224 2.36 -26.88 -20.11
N PRO A 225 1.87 -25.93 -20.97
CA PRO A 225 2.38 -24.56 -21.01
C PRO A 225 2.11 -23.75 -19.74
N PHE A 226 1.18 -24.18 -18.90
CA PHE A 226 0.74 -23.49 -17.70
C PHE A 226 1.23 -24.14 -16.42
N VAL A 227 2.06 -25.18 -16.51
CA VAL A 227 2.57 -25.87 -15.31
C VAL A 227 3.58 -25.00 -14.60
N SER A 228 3.35 -24.78 -13.29
CA SER A 228 4.22 -24.07 -12.37
C SER A 228 4.35 -24.86 -11.07
N GLY A 229 5.53 -25.44 -10.84
CA GLY A 229 5.74 -26.36 -9.72
C GLY A 229 4.81 -27.56 -9.76
N SER A 230 4.05 -27.80 -8.69
CA SER A 230 3.06 -28.90 -8.59
C SER A 230 1.66 -28.53 -9.08
N GLY A 231 1.49 -27.35 -9.65
CA GLY A 231 0.19 -26.84 -10.10
C GLY A 231 0.16 -26.35 -11.52
N VAL A 232 -1.04 -26.07 -11.98
CA VAL A 232 -1.35 -25.37 -13.22
C VAL A 232 -1.79 -23.96 -12.85
N GLU A 233 -1.20 -22.94 -13.46
CA GLU A 233 -1.48 -21.54 -13.23
C GLU A 233 -1.81 -20.83 -14.53
N VAL A 234 -3.06 -20.37 -14.66
CA VAL A 234 -3.58 -19.73 -15.87
C VAL A 234 -4.00 -18.30 -15.52
N MET A 235 -3.42 -17.33 -16.20
CA MET A 235 -3.66 -15.91 -15.91
C MET A 235 -5.06 -15.44 -16.31
N ALA A 236 -5.64 -16.04 -17.32
CA ALA A 236 -6.95 -15.70 -17.85
C ALA A 236 -7.88 -16.93 -17.86
N ASN A 237 -8.88 -16.94 -18.69
CA ASN A 237 -9.95 -17.95 -18.68
C ASN A 237 -9.91 -18.90 -19.86
N GLU A 238 -8.79 -18.96 -20.61
CA GLU A 238 -8.66 -19.75 -21.83
C GLU A 238 -8.88 -21.25 -21.66
N LEU A 239 -8.66 -21.80 -20.46
CA LEU A 239 -8.92 -23.21 -20.15
C LEU A 239 -10.28 -23.46 -19.47
N ASP A 240 -11.02 -22.42 -19.14
CA ASP A 240 -12.32 -22.56 -18.44
C ASP A 240 -13.35 -23.39 -19.20
N PRO A 241 -13.49 -23.28 -20.54
CA PRO A 241 -14.42 -24.10 -21.30
C PRO A 241 -14.15 -25.59 -21.18
N ILE A 242 -12.88 -25.96 -20.93
CA ILE A 242 -12.43 -27.37 -20.87
C ILE A 242 -12.38 -27.88 -19.44
N LEU A 243 -11.78 -27.08 -18.53
CA LEU A 243 -11.48 -27.52 -17.18
C LEU A 243 -12.42 -26.93 -16.13
N GLY A 244 -13.31 -26.02 -16.49
CA GLY A 244 -14.23 -25.35 -15.58
C GLY A 244 -15.20 -26.27 -14.84
N HIS A 245 -15.41 -27.51 -15.36
CA HIS A 245 -16.21 -28.54 -14.70
C HIS A 245 -15.48 -29.21 -13.53
N LEU A 246 -14.16 -29.02 -13.38
CA LEU A 246 -13.39 -29.65 -12.31
C LEU A 246 -13.72 -29.00 -10.95
N PRO A 247 -14.02 -29.79 -9.93
CA PRO A 247 -14.31 -29.26 -8.59
C PRO A 247 -13.17 -28.42 -8.03
N GLY A 248 -13.45 -27.14 -7.75
CA GLY A 248 -12.45 -26.19 -7.22
C GLY A 248 -11.56 -25.52 -8.28
N TRP A 249 -11.83 -25.68 -9.58
CA TRP A 249 -11.13 -24.96 -10.64
C TRP A 249 -11.14 -23.44 -10.42
N TYR A 250 -12.26 -22.91 -9.97
CA TYR A 250 -12.45 -21.48 -9.65
C TYR A 250 -12.15 -21.13 -8.18
N GLY A 251 -11.43 -21.97 -7.46
CA GLY A 251 -11.23 -21.82 -6.00
C GLY A 251 -10.28 -20.68 -5.63
N ASP A 252 -9.31 -20.35 -6.47
CA ASP A 252 -8.43 -19.20 -6.23
C ASP A 252 -9.11 -17.90 -6.66
N ARG A 253 -9.12 -16.92 -5.76
CA ARG A 253 -9.80 -15.63 -5.95
C ARG A 253 -8.82 -14.47 -6.17
N HIS A 254 -7.52 -14.74 -6.28
CA HIS A 254 -6.59 -13.67 -6.62
C HIS A 254 -6.93 -13.06 -7.97
N PRO A 255 -6.83 -11.73 -8.09
CA PRO A 255 -7.06 -11.05 -9.37
C PRO A 255 -6.13 -11.57 -10.47
N ASN A 256 -6.66 -11.71 -11.66
CA ASN A 256 -5.88 -11.80 -12.89
C ASN A 256 -5.57 -10.39 -13.43
N LEU A 257 -5.03 -10.28 -14.64
CA LEU A 257 -4.72 -8.95 -15.21
C LEU A 257 -5.97 -8.07 -15.35
N ALA A 258 -7.11 -8.64 -15.75
CA ALA A 258 -8.36 -7.87 -15.83
C ALA A 258 -8.82 -7.37 -14.46
N GLY A 259 -8.72 -8.22 -13.42
CA GLY A 259 -9.03 -7.82 -12.04
C GLY A 259 -8.11 -6.71 -11.53
N TYR A 260 -6.82 -6.77 -11.82
CA TYR A 260 -5.90 -5.68 -11.46
C TYR A 260 -6.17 -4.39 -12.25
N ASN A 261 -6.60 -4.49 -13.51
CA ASN A 261 -7.01 -3.31 -14.29
C ASN A 261 -8.24 -2.62 -13.67
N VAL A 262 -9.21 -3.39 -13.17
CA VAL A 262 -10.36 -2.82 -12.44
C VAL A 262 -9.91 -2.10 -11.18
N ILE A 263 -8.98 -2.69 -10.41
CA ILE A 263 -8.40 -2.08 -9.21
C ILE A 263 -7.66 -0.78 -9.57
N ALA A 264 -6.84 -0.81 -10.62
CA ALA A 264 -6.06 0.35 -11.07
C ALA A 264 -6.98 1.49 -11.55
N ASP A 265 -7.95 1.19 -12.43
CA ASP A 265 -8.89 2.16 -12.97
C ASP A 265 -9.66 2.88 -11.86
N GLU A 266 -10.22 2.12 -10.94
CA GLU A 266 -11.01 2.70 -9.85
C GLU A 266 -10.14 3.50 -8.86
N THR A 267 -8.92 3.01 -8.58
CA THR A 267 -7.98 3.73 -7.72
C THR A 267 -7.52 5.04 -8.39
N ALA A 268 -7.24 5.02 -9.70
CA ALA A 268 -6.88 6.22 -10.45
C ALA A 268 -8.01 7.26 -10.45
N LYS A 269 -9.26 6.85 -10.70
CA LYS A 269 -10.44 7.72 -10.65
C LYS A 269 -10.63 8.36 -9.27
N TYR A 270 -10.51 7.55 -8.22
CA TYR A 270 -10.62 8.04 -6.84
C TYR A 270 -9.54 9.09 -6.53
N LEU A 271 -8.30 8.80 -6.89
CA LEU A 271 -7.18 9.71 -6.64
C LEU A 271 -7.26 10.98 -7.51
N ALA A 272 -7.65 10.86 -8.79
CA ALA A 272 -7.86 12.00 -9.68
C ALA A 272 -8.88 12.98 -9.11
N LYS A 273 -9.99 12.46 -8.57
CA LYS A 273 -10.99 13.26 -7.88
C LYS A 273 -10.39 14.01 -6.68
N LEU A 274 -9.65 13.32 -5.81
CA LEU A 274 -9.00 13.95 -4.64
C LEU A 274 -8.02 15.05 -5.03
N LEU A 275 -7.22 14.83 -6.07
CA LEU A 275 -6.25 15.80 -6.56
C LEU A 275 -6.92 17.04 -7.12
N ARG A 276 -8.02 16.89 -7.87
CA ARG A 276 -8.82 18.02 -8.38
C ARG A 276 -9.49 18.81 -7.25
N GLU A 277 -10.04 18.13 -6.24
CA GLU A 277 -10.63 18.77 -5.07
C GLU A 277 -9.60 19.56 -4.25
N LYS A 278 -8.36 19.03 -4.12
CA LYS A 278 -7.25 19.73 -3.45
C LYS A 278 -6.83 20.97 -4.25
N LYS A 279 -6.81 20.88 -5.58
CA LYS A 279 -6.47 22.01 -6.47
C LYS A 279 -7.53 23.12 -6.39
N ALA A 280 -8.79 22.78 -6.33
CA ALA A 280 -9.90 23.74 -6.25
C ALA A 280 -9.98 24.50 -4.91
N LYS A 281 -9.36 23.99 -3.85
CA LYS A 281 -9.31 24.62 -2.51
C LYS A 281 -8.09 25.52 -2.28
N ARG A 282 -7.17 25.55 -3.20
CA ARG A 282 -6.00 26.45 -3.21
C ARG A 282 -6.26 27.70 -4.02
#